data_f09d1955caafb269d6f6923987d9486a
#
_entry.id   f09d1955caafb269d6f6923987d9486a
#
_cell.length_a   1.000
_cell.length_b   1.000
_cell.length_c   1.000
_cell.angle_alpha   90.00
_cell.angle_beta   90.00
_cell.angle_gamma   90.00
#
_symmetry.space_group_name_H-M   'P 1'
#
loop_
_entity.id
_entity.type
_entity.pdbx_description
1 polymer ?
#
loop_
_entity_poly.entity_id
_entity_poly.type
_entity_poly.pdbx_seq_one_letter_code
_entity_poly.pdbx_strand_id
1 'polypeptide(L)'
;LFRSAITYASGLLLEKAKQSKEEKRRRRRMHWCVALSFISNLAILFFFKYFDFAADTVVRLCALAQIQVQRPAFDVVLPVGISFYTFQALGYTVDVYRGEIYAEKNFLKYALFVSFFPQLVAGPIERSKNLLIQINEKHRFEFTRVRDGLLLMLYGYFQKVVLAEYLAIAVDNVYNTCAERTGYQLLIATVLFAFQIYCDFGSYSNIAIGAAKVMGFTLMENFNTPYFSMSVAEFWRRWHISLSTWFRDYLYIPLGGNRKGKVRKW
;
A
#
# COMPACT_ATOMS: atom_id res chain seq x y z
N LEU A 1 8.41 8.15 -12.15
CA LEU A 1 8.83 9.55 -12.24
C LEU A 1 7.69 10.49 -12.64
N PHE A 2 6.99 10.28 -13.77
CA PHE A 2 5.91 11.16 -14.24
C PHE A 2 4.81 11.36 -13.19
N ARG A 3 4.33 10.27 -12.60
CA ARG A 3 3.34 10.28 -11.52
C ARG A 3 3.82 11.02 -10.27
N SER A 4 5.07 10.78 -9.84
CA SER A 4 5.68 11.49 -8.72
C SER A 4 5.74 12.98 -8.97
N ALA A 5 6.01 13.40 -10.23
CA ALA A 5 6.03 14.80 -10.62
C ALA A 5 4.62 15.45 -10.49
N ILE A 6 3.56 14.76 -10.92
CA ILE A 6 2.18 15.26 -10.79
C ILE A 6 1.81 15.48 -9.32
N THR A 7 2.08 14.48 -8.46
CA THR A 7 1.72 14.58 -7.04
C THR A 7 2.58 15.62 -6.32
N TYR A 8 3.86 15.71 -6.66
CA TYR A 8 4.75 16.77 -6.17
C TYR A 8 4.23 18.17 -6.52
N ALA A 9 3.92 18.38 -7.81
CA ALA A 9 3.35 19.64 -8.28
C ALA A 9 2.00 19.96 -7.58
N SER A 10 1.16 18.94 -7.39
CA SER A 10 -0.10 19.10 -6.65
C SER A 10 0.14 19.52 -5.20
N GLY A 11 1.17 19.00 -4.53
CA GLY A 11 1.57 19.41 -3.18
C GLY A 11 1.99 20.88 -3.12
N LEU A 12 2.84 21.34 -4.05
CA LEU A 12 3.27 22.74 -4.14
C LEU A 12 2.10 23.68 -4.46
N LEU A 13 1.20 23.27 -5.36
CA LEU A 13 0.00 24.06 -5.68
C LEU A 13 -0.97 24.15 -4.49
N LEU A 14 -1.11 23.09 -3.70
CA LEU A 14 -1.87 23.09 -2.45
C LEU A 14 -1.30 24.08 -1.45
N GLU A 15 0.02 24.08 -1.25
CA GLU A 15 0.69 25.02 -0.34
C GLU A 15 0.48 26.47 -0.79
N LYS A 16 0.63 26.73 -2.09
CA LYS A 16 0.36 28.05 -2.68
C LYS A 16 -1.12 28.46 -2.56
N ALA A 17 -2.04 27.48 -2.72
CA ALA A 17 -3.47 27.75 -2.59
C ALA A 17 -3.88 28.12 -1.16
N LYS A 18 -3.21 27.56 -0.13
CA LYS A 18 -3.44 27.90 1.29
C LYS A 18 -3.16 29.39 1.60
N GLN A 19 -2.25 30.03 0.88
CA GLN A 19 -1.88 31.42 1.08
C GLN A 19 -2.90 32.41 0.51
N SER A 20 -3.94 31.96 -0.20
CA SER A 20 -4.97 32.85 -0.76
C SER A 20 -5.82 33.49 0.33
N LYS A 21 -5.97 34.82 0.28
CA LYS A 21 -6.72 35.61 1.28
C LYS A 21 -8.24 35.35 1.22
N GLU A 22 -8.78 35.04 0.06
CA GLU A 22 -10.21 34.78 -0.14
C GLU A 22 -10.54 33.32 0.20
N GLU A 23 -11.28 33.09 1.28
CA GLU A 23 -11.57 31.75 1.81
C GLU A 23 -12.29 30.84 0.80
N LYS A 24 -13.31 31.34 0.11
CA LYS A 24 -14.09 30.57 -0.88
C LYS A 24 -13.21 30.12 -2.05
N ARG A 25 -12.35 31.03 -2.55
CA ARG A 25 -11.40 30.75 -3.63
C ARG A 25 -10.29 29.79 -3.17
N ARG A 26 -9.80 29.96 -1.93
CA ARG A 26 -8.85 29.04 -1.30
C ARG A 26 -9.38 27.63 -1.22
N ARG A 27 -10.57 27.41 -0.63
CA ARG A 27 -11.21 26.11 -0.52
C ARG A 27 -11.41 25.46 -1.89
N ARG A 28 -11.96 26.20 -2.86
CA ARG A 28 -12.18 25.69 -4.22
C ARG A 28 -10.88 25.22 -4.89
N ARG A 29 -9.81 26.03 -4.82
CA ARG A 29 -8.50 25.69 -5.38
C ARG A 29 -7.91 24.45 -4.72
N MET A 30 -7.96 24.37 -3.40
CA MET A 30 -7.46 23.21 -2.66
C MET A 30 -8.21 21.92 -3.05
N HIS A 31 -9.54 21.96 -3.16
CA HIS A 31 -10.33 20.80 -3.60
C HIS A 31 -9.96 20.36 -5.02
N TRP A 32 -9.77 21.30 -5.95
CA TRP A 32 -9.34 20.96 -7.31
C TRP A 32 -7.95 20.35 -7.36
N CYS A 33 -7.00 20.85 -6.57
CA CYS A 33 -5.65 20.25 -6.49
C CYS A 33 -5.71 18.81 -5.96
N VAL A 34 -6.50 18.57 -4.91
CA VAL A 34 -6.69 17.21 -4.36
C VAL A 34 -7.37 16.32 -5.40
N ALA A 35 -8.47 16.77 -6.00
CA ALA A 35 -9.21 16.00 -7.00
C ALA A 35 -8.32 15.64 -8.21
N LEU A 36 -7.55 16.59 -8.72
CA LEU A 36 -6.61 16.34 -9.82
C LEU A 36 -5.55 15.31 -9.45
N SER A 37 -4.96 15.41 -8.25
CA SER A 37 -4.00 14.43 -7.75
C SER A 37 -4.62 13.04 -7.63
N PHE A 38 -5.84 12.94 -7.08
CA PHE A 38 -6.54 11.65 -6.95
C PHE A 38 -6.90 11.06 -8.30
N ILE A 39 -7.54 11.83 -9.19
CA ILE A 39 -7.95 11.37 -10.51
C ILE A 39 -6.74 10.91 -11.32
N SER A 40 -5.65 11.67 -11.36
CA SER A 40 -4.45 11.30 -12.11
C SER A 40 -3.79 10.04 -11.56
N ASN A 41 -3.65 9.91 -10.23
CA ASN A 41 -3.05 8.73 -9.61
C ASN A 41 -3.92 7.48 -9.80
N LEU A 42 -5.24 7.60 -9.65
CA LEU A 42 -6.17 6.48 -9.85
C LEU A 42 -6.31 6.11 -11.33
N ALA A 43 -6.28 7.08 -12.25
CA ALA A 43 -6.29 6.81 -13.69
C ALA A 43 -5.04 6.03 -14.14
N ILE A 44 -3.86 6.42 -13.63
CA ILE A 44 -2.61 5.68 -13.89
C ILE A 44 -2.69 4.27 -13.30
N LEU A 45 -3.17 4.13 -12.05
CA LEU A 45 -3.35 2.81 -11.44
C LEU A 45 -4.32 1.94 -12.23
N PHE A 46 -5.45 2.52 -12.66
CA PHE A 46 -6.46 1.84 -13.46
C PHE A 46 -5.87 1.37 -14.79
N PHE A 47 -5.16 2.25 -15.51
CA PHE A 47 -4.55 1.92 -16.78
C PHE A 47 -3.56 0.76 -16.67
N PHE A 48 -2.65 0.78 -15.69
CA PHE A 48 -1.64 -0.27 -15.56
C PHE A 48 -2.17 -1.58 -14.96
N LYS A 49 -3.18 -1.54 -14.11
CA LYS A 49 -3.62 -2.72 -13.36
C LYS A 49 -4.94 -3.30 -13.81
N TYR A 50 -5.85 -2.46 -14.30
CA TYR A 50 -7.23 -2.87 -14.58
C TYR A 50 -7.64 -2.69 -16.04
N PHE A 51 -6.73 -2.22 -16.91
CA PHE A 51 -7.05 -2.00 -18.33
C PHE A 51 -7.51 -3.29 -19.01
N ASP A 52 -6.76 -4.37 -18.85
CA ASP A 52 -7.08 -5.67 -19.44
C ASP A 52 -8.44 -6.19 -18.97
N PHE A 53 -8.69 -6.13 -17.66
CA PHE A 53 -9.99 -6.52 -17.10
C PHE A 53 -11.14 -5.69 -17.68
N ALA A 54 -10.95 -4.37 -17.79
CA ALA A 54 -11.96 -3.48 -18.36
C ALA A 54 -12.17 -3.75 -19.86
N ALA A 55 -11.09 -3.92 -20.63
CA ALA A 55 -11.15 -4.23 -22.04
C ALA A 55 -11.88 -5.56 -22.30
N ASP A 56 -11.52 -6.62 -21.58
CA ASP A 56 -12.18 -7.93 -21.68
C ASP A 56 -13.67 -7.86 -21.30
N THR A 57 -14.00 -7.08 -20.26
CA THR A 57 -15.39 -6.88 -19.85
C THR A 57 -16.18 -6.17 -20.93
N VAL A 58 -15.63 -5.11 -21.53
CA VAL A 58 -16.28 -4.39 -22.64
C VAL A 58 -16.48 -5.30 -23.86
N VAL A 59 -15.47 -6.06 -24.27
CA VAL A 59 -15.56 -7.02 -25.37
C VAL A 59 -16.66 -8.04 -25.12
N ARG A 60 -16.73 -8.62 -23.91
CA ARG A 60 -17.81 -9.58 -23.53
C ARG A 60 -19.20 -8.94 -23.56
N LEU A 61 -19.36 -7.72 -23.04
CA LEU A 61 -20.64 -7.01 -23.08
C LEU A 61 -21.07 -6.67 -24.51
N CYS A 62 -20.13 -6.24 -25.36
CA CYS A 62 -20.40 -5.99 -26.78
C CYS A 62 -20.79 -7.27 -27.52
N ALA A 63 -20.12 -8.39 -27.22
CA ALA A 63 -20.48 -9.70 -27.80
C ALA A 63 -21.91 -10.15 -27.43
N LEU A 64 -22.36 -9.88 -26.19
CA LEU A 64 -23.75 -10.14 -25.78
C LEU A 64 -24.75 -9.26 -26.56
N ALA A 65 -24.34 -8.05 -26.97
CA ALA A 65 -25.14 -7.16 -27.84
C ALA A 65 -24.95 -7.44 -29.34
N GLN A 66 -24.26 -8.56 -29.71
CA GLN A 66 -23.93 -8.92 -31.11
C GLN A 66 -23.02 -7.90 -31.83
N ILE A 67 -22.29 -7.07 -31.07
CA ILE A 67 -21.34 -6.09 -31.60
C ILE A 67 -19.95 -6.70 -31.53
N GLN A 68 -19.28 -6.88 -32.67
CA GLN A 68 -17.88 -7.37 -32.69
C GLN A 68 -16.92 -6.22 -32.44
N VAL A 69 -16.26 -6.22 -31.29
CA VAL A 69 -15.21 -5.29 -30.92
C VAL A 69 -13.92 -6.05 -30.72
N GLN A 70 -12.86 -5.64 -31.41
CA GLN A 70 -11.53 -6.21 -31.20
C GLN A 70 -10.89 -5.60 -29.94
N ARG A 71 -10.26 -6.46 -29.14
CA ARG A 71 -9.47 -6.00 -28.00
C ARG A 71 -8.28 -5.17 -28.47
N PRO A 72 -8.06 -3.97 -27.90
CA PRO A 72 -6.85 -3.20 -28.19
C PRO A 72 -5.60 -4.01 -27.77
N ALA A 73 -4.64 -4.17 -28.67
CA ALA A 73 -3.40 -4.90 -28.41
C ALA A 73 -2.38 -4.00 -27.68
N PHE A 74 -2.62 -3.73 -26.40
CA PHE A 74 -1.62 -3.09 -25.53
C PHE A 74 -1.02 -4.13 -24.60
N ASP A 75 0.29 -4.32 -24.68
CA ASP A 75 1.04 -5.11 -23.70
C ASP A 75 1.48 -4.17 -22.58
N VAL A 76 0.65 -4.10 -21.53
CA VAL A 76 0.88 -3.19 -20.42
C VAL A 76 1.68 -3.90 -19.34
N VAL A 77 2.99 -3.67 -19.30
CA VAL A 77 3.85 -4.17 -18.23
C VAL A 77 3.50 -3.47 -16.93
N LEU A 78 3.05 -4.24 -15.94
CA LEU A 78 2.68 -3.71 -14.61
C LEU A 78 3.93 -3.28 -13.83
N PRO A 79 4.11 -1.98 -13.53
CA PRO A 79 5.23 -1.52 -12.71
C PRO A 79 5.16 -2.11 -11.30
N VAL A 80 6.28 -2.67 -10.83
CA VAL A 80 6.39 -3.24 -9.48
C VAL A 80 6.03 -2.18 -8.43
N GLY A 81 5.19 -2.53 -7.48
CA GLY A 81 4.80 -1.65 -6.36
C GLY A 81 3.82 -0.52 -6.72
N ILE A 82 3.22 -0.49 -7.92
CA ILE A 82 2.36 0.62 -8.37
C ILE A 82 1.23 0.96 -7.38
N SER A 83 0.67 -0.03 -6.70
CA SER A 83 -0.37 0.18 -5.67
C SER A 83 0.19 0.90 -4.45
N PHE A 84 1.39 0.50 -4.00
CA PHE A 84 2.04 1.09 -2.81
C PHE A 84 2.38 2.57 -3.03
N TYR A 85 2.99 2.93 -4.17
CA TYR A 85 3.24 4.36 -4.45
C TYR A 85 1.94 5.13 -4.60
N THR A 86 0.83 4.50 -5.05
CA THR A 86 -0.47 5.18 -5.10
C THR A 86 -0.90 5.59 -3.72
N PHE A 87 -0.90 4.67 -2.77
CA PHE A 87 -1.28 4.97 -1.39
C PHE A 87 -0.39 6.03 -0.76
N GLN A 88 0.93 5.98 -0.99
CA GLN A 88 1.85 7.00 -0.49
C GLN A 88 1.61 8.37 -1.11
N ALA A 89 1.47 8.44 -2.44
CA ALA A 89 1.24 9.69 -3.16
C ALA A 89 -0.09 10.34 -2.76
N LEU A 90 -1.17 9.53 -2.62
CA LEU A 90 -2.46 10.01 -2.17
C LEU A 90 -2.43 10.45 -0.69
N GLY A 91 -1.77 9.67 0.17
CA GLY A 91 -1.57 10.02 1.58
C GLY A 91 -0.85 11.36 1.72
N TYR A 92 0.27 11.56 1.01
CA TYR A 92 0.99 12.81 0.98
C TYR A 92 0.10 14.00 0.58
N THR A 93 -0.69 13.84 -0.51
CA THR A 93 -1.59 14.91 -0.97
C THR A 93 -2.60 15.29 0.11
N VAL A 94 -3.16 14.30 0.82
CA VAL A 94 -4.13 14.55 1.90
C VAL A 94 -3.45 15.17 3.13
N ASP A 95 -2.25 14.71 3.50
CA ASP A 95 -1.52 15.25 4.65
C ASP A 95 -1.15 16.72 4.41
N VAL A 96 -0.69 17.07 3.19
CA VAL A 96 -0.49 18.47 2.79
C VAL A 96 -1.81 19.23 2.82
N TYR A 97 -2.90 18.69 2.27
CA TYR A 97 -4.22 19.35 2.28
C TYR A 97 -4.69 19.67 3.70
N ARG A 98 -4.58 18.71 4.63
CA ARG A 98 -4.96 18.87 6.04
C ARG A 98 -4.05 19.82 6.81
N GLY A 99 -2.85 20.09 6.31
CA GLY A 99 -1.85 20.88 7.00
C GLY A 99 -1.07 20.10 8.06
N GLU A 100 -1.11 18.76 7.98
CA GLU A 100 -0.33 17.88 8.85
C GLU A 100 1.17 17.95 8.52
N ILE A 101 1.49 18.27 7.26
CA ILE A 101 2.85 18.53 6.78
C ILE A 101 2.86 19.71 5.81
N TYR A 102 4.04 20.33 5.64
CA TYR A 102 4.29 21.26 4.55
C TYR A 102 4.64 20.51 3.27
N ALA A 103 4.34 21.10 2.11
CA ALA A 103 4.75 20.52 0.85
C ALA A 103 6.28 20.47 0.75
N GLU A 104 6.82 19.29 0.43
CA GLU A 104 8.26 19.13 0.21
C GLU A 104 8.69 19.94 -1.03
N LYS A 105 9.71 20.79 -0.85
CA LYS A 105 10.21 21.68 -1.91
C LYS A 105 11.29 21.03 -2.78
N ASN A 106 11.94 19.99 -2.28
CA ASN A 106 12.96 19.27 -3.01
C ASN A 106 12.36 18.06 -3.69
N PHE A 107 12.31 18.08 -5.02
CA PHE A 107 11.77 16.97 -5.81
C PHE A 107 12.48 15.65 -5.57
N LEU A 108 13.81 15.66 -5.38
CA LEU A 108 14.59 14.43 -5.14
C LEU A 108 14.23 13.78 -3.81
N LYS A 109 14.02 14.59 -2.76
CA LYS A 109 13.57 14.06 -1.45
C LYS A 109 12.16 13.49 -1.55
N TYR A 110 11.25 14.16 -2.26
CA TYR A 110 9.93 13.64 -2.52
C TYR A 110 9.95 12.36 -3.35
N ALA A 111 10.78 12.32 -4.41
CA ALA A 111 10.96 11.13 -5.23
C ALA A 111 11.52 9.96 -4.41
N LEU A 112 12.51 10.21 -3.54
CA LEU A 112 13.05 9.23 -2.61
C LEU A 112 11.96 8.70 -1.66
N PHE A 113 11.13 9.59 -1.10
CA PHE A 113 10.00 9.19 -0.24
C PHE A 113 9.07 8.20 -0.95
N VAL A 114 8.65 8.52 -2.18
CA VAL A 114 7.72 7.66 -2.93
C VAL A 114 8.37 6.37 -3.42
N SER A 115 9.66 6.40 -3.76
CA SER A 115 10.42 5.27 -4.29
C SER A 115 11.34 4.59 -3.28
N PHE A 116 11.09 4.78 -1.99
CA PHE A 116 11.93 4.20 -0.93
C PHE A 116 11.94 2.68 -1.02
N PHE A 117 13.05 2.12 -1.53
CA PHE A 117 13.10 0.76 -2.04
C PHE A 117 12.73 -0.33 -1.01
N PRO A 118 13.04 -0.22 0.31
CA PRO A 118 12.70 -1.30 1.24
C PRO A 118 11.20 -1.60 1.30
N GLN A 119 10.34 -0.61 1.08
CA GLN A 119 8.89 -0.77 1.20
C GLN A 119 8.18 -1.04 -0.13
N LEU A 120 8.85 -0.89 -1.30
CA LEU A 120 8.22 -0.80 -2.62
C LEU A 120 7.37 -2.01 -3.01
N VAL A 121 7.75 -3.22 -2.65
CA VAL A 121 7.08 -4.44 -3.13
C VAL A 121 5.97 -4.87 -2.20
N ALA A 122 6.26 -5.03 -0.90
CA ALA A 122 5.31 -5.49 0.11
C ALA A 122 5.66 -4.99 1.53
N GLY A 123 6.48 -3.94 1.64
CA GLY A 123 6.80 -3.31 2.92
C GLY A 123 5.62 -2.53 3.50
N PRO A 124 5.75 -1.97 4.70
CA PRO A 124 4.71 -1.13 5.27
C PRO A 124 4.45 0.13 4.44
N ILE A 125 3.18 0.53 4.30
CA ILE A 125 2.79 1.79 3.63
C ILE A 125 3.08 2.95 4.57
N GLU A 126 4.25 3.57 4.42
CA GLU A 126 4.68 4.65 5.31
C GLU A 126 3.92 5.95 5.10
N ARG A 127 3.76 6.68 6.19
CA ARG A 127 3.16 8.01 6.20
C ARG A 127 4.19 9.07 5.83
N SER A 128 3.76 10.08 5.08
CA SER A 128 4.59 11.22 4.73
C SER A 128 5.14 11.94 5.96
N LYS A 129 4.33 12.09 7.00
CA LYS A 129 4.72 12.69 8.27
C LYS A 129 5.77 11.90 9.08
N ASN A 130 6.01 10.65 8.75
CA ASN A 130 7.07 9.84 9.37
C ASN A 130 8.31 9.81 8.48
N LEU A 131 8.19 9.30 7.26
CA LEU A 131 9.35 9.03 6.42
C LEU A 131 10.00 10.31 5.84
N LEU A 132 9.21 11.34 5.44
CA LEU A 132 9.79 12.59 4.92
C LEU A 132 10.59 13.35 5.98
N ILE A 133 10.18 13.29 7.24
CA ILE A 133 10.94 13.90 8.34
C ILE A 133 12.29 13.21 8.44
N GLN A 134 12.32 11.88 8.49
CA GLN A 134 13.55 11.11 8.56
C GLN A 134 14.47 11.32 7.34
N ILE A 135 13.92 11.46 6.11
CA ILE A 135 14.72 11.79 4.91
C ILE A 135 15.42 13.15 5.04
N ASN A 136 14.88 14.06 5.84
CA ASN A 136 15.48 15.39 6.09
C ASN A 136 16.51 15.39 7.22
N GLU A 137 16.59 14.32 8.00
CA GLU A 137 17.52 14.18 9.11
C GLU A 137 18.87 13.58 8.66
N LYS A 138 19.91 13.81 9.47
CA LYS A 138 21.23 13.20 9.25
C LYS A 138 21.31 11.86 9.99
N HIS A 139 21.45 10.79 9.25
CA HIS A 139 21.63 9.45 9.81
C HIS A 139 23.12 9.19 10.10
N ARG A 140 23.41 8.79 11.33
CA ARG A 140 24.76 8.37 11.73
C ARG A 140 24.83 6.85 11.81
N PHE A 141 26.00 6.30 11.53
CA PHE A 141 26.24 4.87 11.75
C PHE A 141 26.13 4.52 13.23
N GLU A 142 25.36 3.49 13.53
CA GLU A 142 25.20 2.94 14.88
C GLU A 142 25.20 1.41 14.80
N PHE A 143 26.22 0.80 15.40
CA PHE A 143 26.43 -0.64 15.30
C PHE A 143 25.24 -1.46 15.79
N THR A 144 24.67 -1.11 16.93
CA THR A 144 23.53 -1.83 17.53
C THR A 144 22.32 -1.82 16.57
N ARG A 145 22.01 -0.66 15.99
CA ARG A 145 20.92 -0.51 15.03
C ARG A 145 21.15 -1.34 13.76
N VAL A 146 22.36 -1.32 13.23
CA VAL A 146 22.74 -2.10 12.04
C VAL A 146 22.66 -3.60 12.33
N ARG A 147 23.24 -4.05 13.44
CA ARG A 147 23.14 -5.45 13.88
C ARG A 147 21.71 -5.92 14.00
N ASP A 148 20.87 -5.16 14.70
CA ASP A 148 19.46 -5.52 14.91
C ASP A 148 18.65 -5.51 13.61
N GLY A 149 18.98 -4.58 12.69
CA GLY A 149 18.39 -4.56 11.34
C GLY A 149 18.76 -5.81 10.54
N LEU A 150 20.03 -6.23 10.57
CA LEU A 150 20.50 -7.44 9.89
C LEU A 150 19.88 -8.71 10.50
N LEU A 151 19.77 -8.78 11.84
CA LEU A 151 19.10 -9.90 12.51
C LEU A 151 17.63 -9.99 12.13
N LEU A 152 16.93 -8.86 12.03
CA LEU A 152 15.55 -8.82 11.61
C LEU A 152 15.39 -9.26 10.13
N MET A 153 16.31 -8.85 9.26
CA MET A 153 16.35 -9.33 7.87
C MET A 153 16.58 -10.84 7.81
N LEU A 154 17.55 -11.35 8.56
CA LEU A 154 17.84 -12.79 8.62
C LEU A 154 16.63 -13.59 9.10
N TYR A 155 15.96 -13.12 10.15
CA TYR A 155 14.71 -13.72 10.62
C TYR A 155 13.62 -13.69 9.54
N GLY A 156 13.46 -12.56 8.84
CA GLY A 156 12.54 -12.46 7.72
C GLY A 156 12.87 -13.44 6.58
N TYR A 157 14.14 -13.55 6.20
CA TYR A 157 14.56 -14.55 5.18
C TYR A 157 14.30 -15.98 5.65
N PHE A 158 14.56 -16.31 6.91
CA PHE A 158 14.19 -17.61 7.45
C PHE A 158 12.69 -17.89 7.34
N GLN A 159 11.85 -16.93 7.73
CA GLN A 159 10.39 -17.06 7.60
C GLN A 159 9.96 -17.24 6.12
N LYS A 160 10.57 -16.49 5.18
CA LYS A 160 10.22 -16.53 3.77
C LYS A 160 10.65 -17.84 3.13
N VAL A 161 11.95 -18.14 3.19
CA VAL A 161 12.55 -19.24 2.41
C VAL A 161 12.34 -20.61 3.08
N VAL A 162 12.32 -20.64 4.42
CA VAL A 162 12.14 -21.92 5.11
C VAL A 162 10.68 -22.18 5.43
N LEU A 163 10.00 -21.27 6.13
CA LEU A 163 8.64 -21.56 6.59
C LEU A 163 7.61 -21.39 5.48
N ALA A 164 7.56 -20.24 4.81
CA ALA A 164 6.51 -19.95 3.84
C ALA A 164 6.59 -20.87 2.60
N GLU A 165 7.80 -21.11 2.06
CA GLU A 165 7.96 -21.95 0.88
C GLU A 165 7.67 -23.43 1.15
N TYR A 166 8.11 -23.98 2.29
CA TYR A 166 7.77 -25.37 2.63
C TYR A 166 6.26 -25.52 2.91
N LEU A 167 5.64 -24.55 3.57
CA LEU A 167 4.18 -24.56 3.75
C LEU A 167 3.46 -24.47 2.40
N ALA A 168 3.97 -23.66 1.46
CA ALA A 168 3.41 -23.55 0.12
C ALA A 168 3.39 -24.90 -0.61
N ILE A 169 4.50 -25.62 -0.59
CA ILE A 169 4.60 -26.96 -1.21
C ILE A 169 3.51 -27.90 -0.66
N ALA A 170 3.33 -27.92 0.66
CA ALA A 170 2.33 -28.76 1.31
C ALA A 170 0.89 -28.37 0.94
N VAL A 171 0.61 -27.06 0.94
CA VAL A 171 -0.71 -26.49 0.61
C VAL A 171 -1.06 -26.71 -0.86
N ASP A 172 -0.13 -26.40 -1.77
CA ASP A 172 -0.33 -26.52 -3.21
C ASP A 172 -0.55 -27.98 -3.62
N ASN A 173 0.16 -28.94 -3.01
CA ASN A 173 -0.05 -30.36 -3.25
C ASN A 173 -1.49 -30.78 -2.93
N VAL A 174 -2.06 -30.27 -1.85
CA VAL A 174 -3.46 -30.60 -1.48
C VAL A 174 -4.47 -29.85 -2.35
N TYR A 175 -4.26 -28.56 -2.58
CA TYR A 175 -5.24 -27.75 -3.32
C TYR A 175 -5.27 -28.04 -4.81
N ASN A 176 -4.12 -28.36 -5.43
CA ASN A 176 -4.08 -28.75 -6.84
C ASN A 176 -4.72 -30.12 -7.13
N THR A 177 -4.91 -30.94 -6.10
CA THR A 177 -5.56 -32.27 -6.19
C THR A 177 -6.79 -32.38 -5.30
N CYS A 178 -7.51 -31.26 -5.06
CA CYS A 178 -8.59 -31.19 -4.07
C CYS A 178 -9.73 -32.20 -4.27
N ALA A 179 -10.01 -32.59 -5.53
CA ALA A 179 -11.04 -33.60 -5.86
C ALA A 179 -10.70 -35.02 -5.36
N GLU A 180 -9.41 -35.33 -5.18
CA GLU A 180 -8.88 -36.62 -4.74
C GLU A 180 -8.62 -36.62 -3.21
N ARG A 181 -8.77 -35.49 -2.52
CA ARG A 181 -8.41 -35.33 -1.12
C ARG A 181 -9.61 -35.51 -0.19
N THR A 182 -9.33 -36.05 0.98
CA THR A 182 -10.33 -36.13 2.05
C THR A 182 -10.61 -34.77 2.67
N GLY A 183 -11.80 -34.57 3.23
CA GLY A 183 -12.16 -33.33 3.92
C GLY A 183 -11.20 -32.95 5.05
N TYR A 184 -10.63 -33.96 5.73
CA TYR A 184 -9.63 -33.76 6.78
C TYR A 184 -8.31 -33.15 6.22
N GLN A 185 -7.83 -33.64 5.06
CA GLN A 185 -6.65 -33.10 4.41
C GLN A 185 -6.87 -31.64 3.96
N LEU A 186 -8.04 -31.33 3.43
CA LEU A 186 -8.41 -29.96 3.04
C LEU A 186 -8.46 -29.03 4.25
N LEU A 187 -9.00 -29.49 5.39
CA LEU A 187 -9.03 -28.71 6.63
C LEU A 187 -7.61 -28.37 7.11
N ILE A 188 -6.71 -29.37 7.16
CA ILE A 188 -5.30 -29.16 7.54
C ILE A 188 -4.63 -28.18 6.57
N ALA A 189 -4.80 -28.36 5.25
CA ALA A 189 -4.23 -27.49 4.25
C ALA A 189 -4.71 -26.03 4.43
N THR A 190 -5.96 -25.81 4.81
CA THR A 190 -6.50 -24.48 5.09
C THR A 190 -5.81 -23.82 6.30
N VAL A 191 -5.56 -24.59 7.35
CA VAL A 191 -4.81 -24.09 8.51
C VAL A 191 -3.37 -23.78 8.13
N LEU A 192 -2.69 -24.67 7.40
CA LEU A 192 -1.33 -24.45 6.92
C LEU A 192 -1.25 -23.22 6.00
N PHE A 193 -2.25 -23.01 5.14
CA PHE A 193 -2.35 -21.84 4.27
C PHE A 193 -2.44 -20.52 5.06
N ALA A 194 -3.17 -20.51 6.17
CA ALA A 194 -3.19 -19.34 7.04
C ALA A 194 -1.79 -19.00 7.59
N PHE A 195 -1.03 -20.01 8.03
CA PHE A 195 0.37 -19.82 8.45
C PHE A 195 1.29 -19.41 7.29
N GLN A 196 1.11 -20.02 6.11
CA GLN A 196 1.85 -19.68 4.90
C GLN A 196 1.71 -18.20 4.55
N ILE A 197 0.48 -17.69 4.45
CA ILE A 197 0.21 -16.26 4.14
C ILE A 197 0.87 -15.34 5.17
N TYR A 198 0.79 -15.70 6.45
CA TYR A 198 1.41 -14.90 7.51
C TYR A 198 2.93 -14.91 7.41
N CYS A 199 3.54 -16.08 7.23
CA CYS A 199 4.98 -16.20 7.08
C CYS A 199 5.48 -15.52 5.81
N ASP A 200 4.75 -15.62 4.71
CA ASP A 200 5.11 -15.02 3.43
C ASP A 200 5.08 -13.48 3.49
N PHE A 201 3.99 -12.92 3.94
CA PHE A 201 3.82 -11.46 3.98
C PHE A 201 4.51 -10.80 5.19
N GLY A 202 4.47 -11.44 6.35
CA GLY A 202 5.14 -10.96 7.56
C GLY A 202 6.66 -10.93 7.41
N SER A 203 7.23 -11.95 6.78
CA SER A 203 8.66 -12.03 6.48
C SER A 203 9.12 -10.88 5.59
N TYR A 204 8.36 -10.58 4.55
CA TYR A 204 8.68 -9.48 3.66
C TYR A 204 8.68 -8.13 4.39
N SER A 205 7.70 -7.91 5.27
CA SER A 205 7.66 -6.72 6.12
C SER A 205 8.86 -6.64 7.05
N ASN A 206 9.29 -7.77 7.64
CA ASN A 206 10.47 -7.83 8.52
C ASN A 206 11.76 -7.52 7.74
N ILE A 207 11.92 -8.04 6.53
CA ILE A 207 13.06 -7.73 5.66
C ILE A 207 13.08 -6.24 5.31
N ALA A 208 11.92 -5.66 4.95
CA ALA A 208 11.80 -4.24 4.61
C ALA A 208 12.14 -3.33 5.81
N ILE A 209 11.60 -3.64 6.99
CA ILE A 209 11.87 -2.90 8.23
C ILE A 209 13.35 -3.04 8.62
N GLY A 210 13.90 -4.25 8.53
CA GLY A 210 15.32 -4.52 8.82
C GLY A 210 16.25 -3.75 7.88
N ALA A 211 15.98 -3.75 6.58
CA ALA A 211 16.76 -3.02 5.59
C ALA A 211 16.72 -1.50 5.84
N ALA A 212 15.53 -0.96 6.13
CA ALA A 212 15.37 0.44 6.50
C ALA A 212 16.15 0.77 7.78
N LYS A 213 16.08 -0.10 8.81
CA LYS A 213 16.79 0.05 10.09
C LYS A 213 18.29 0.09 9.92
N VAL A 214 18.86 -0.73 9.02
CA VAL A 214 20.30 -0.70 8.68
C VAL A 214 20.69 0.67 8.13
N MET A 215 19.85 1.27 7.30
CA MET A 215 20.11 2.60 6.73
C MET A 215 19.80 3.76 7.69
N GLY A 216 19.24 3.48 8.86
CA GLY A 216 18.90 4.49 9.85
C GLY A 216 17.45 4.97 9.83
N PHE A 217 16.59 4.35 9.05
CA PHE A 217 15.17 4.68 8.98
C PHE A 217 14.34 3.74 9.84
N THR A 218 13.29 4.28 10.46
CA THR A 218 12.32 3.51 11.23
C THR A 218 11.00 3.47 10.45
N LEU A 219 10.60 2.28 10.03
CA LEU A 219 9.31 2.04 9.40
C LEU A 219 8.31 1.52 10.43
N MET A 220 7.01 1.71 10.13
CA MET A 220 5.95 1.18 10.97
C MET A 220 5.83 -0.34 10.85
N GLU A 221 5.35 -0.98 11.91
CA GLU A 221 5.07 -2.41 11.90
C GLU A 221 3.81 -2.72 11.08
N ASN A 222 3.83 -3.86 10.39
CA ASN A 222 2.71 -4.33 9.57
C ASN A 222 1.89 -5.44 10.25
N PHE A 223 2.53 -6.19 11.16
CA PHE A 223 1.91 -7.31 11.85
C PHE A 223 2.24 -7.28 13.34
N ASN A 224 1.23 -7.59 14.16
CA ASN A 224 1.40 -7.76 15.61
C ASN A 224 0.61 -9.00 16.08
N THR A 225 1.19 -10.19 15.94
CA THR A 225 0.62 -11.46 16.39
C THR A 225 -0.88 -11.61 16.05
N PRO A 226 -1.28 -11.52 14.76
CA PRO A 226 -2.69 -11.39 14.36
C PRO A 226 -3.55 -12.61 14.73
N TYR A 227 -2.99 -13.80 14.74
CA TYR A 227 -3.75 -15.04 15.03
C TYR A 227 -4.07 -15.25 16.52
N PHE A 228 -3.53 -14.40 17.40
CA PHE A 228 -3.94 -14.35 18.81
C PHE A 228 -5.09 -13.37 19.07
N SER A 229 -5.77 -12.92 18.03
CA SER A 229 -6.92 -12.00 18.14
C SER A 229 -8.16 -12.73 18.62
N MET A 230 -8.89 -12.12 19.53
CA MET A 230 -10.16 -12.67 20.07
C MET A 230 -11.38 -12.20 19.27
N SER A 231 -11.22 -11.33 18.29
CA SER A 231 -12.29 -10.85 17.41
C SER A 231 -11.77 -10.46 16.03
N VAL A 232 -12.66 -10.46 15.02
CA VAL A 232 -12.33 -10.01 13.65
C VAL A 232 -11.86 -8.55 13.64
N ALA A 233 -12.45 -7.69 14.48
CA ALA A 233 -12.04 -6.30 14.59
C ALA A 233 -10.62 -6.17 15.17
N GLU A 234 -10.25 -7.00 16.12
CA GLU A 234 -8.89 -7.06 16.67
C GLU A 234 -7.90 -7.64 15.66
N PHE A 235 -8.31 -8.69 14.93
CA PHE A 235 -7.50 -9.25 13.85
C PHE A 235 -7.05 -8.16 12.88
N TRP A 236 -7.95 -7.34 12.34
CA TRP A 236 -7.62 -6.26 11.42
C TRP A 236 -6.79 -5.11 12.03
N ARG A 237 -6.76 -4.98 13.35
CA ARG A 237 -5.83 -4.05 14.04
C ARG A 237 -4.40 -4.59 14.13
N ARG A 238 -4.22 -5.91 13.98
CA ARG A 238 -2.95 -6.63 14.10
C ARG A 238 -2.43 -7.14 12.77
N TRP A 239 -3.29 -7.22 11.75
CA TRP A 239 -2.99 -7.65 10.39
C TRP A 239 -2.90 -6.48 9.45
N HIS A 240 -1.79 -6.40 8.66
CA HIS A 240 -1.54 -5.35 7.65
C HIS A 240 -1.89 -3.96 8.19
N ILE A 241 -1.28 -3.60 9.32
CA ILE A 241 -1.60 -2.42 10.13
C ILE A 241 -1.46 -1.14 9.30
N SER A 242 -0.44 -1.06 8.44
CA SER A 242 -0.20 0.11 7.60
C SER A 242 -1.35 0.38 6.63
N LEU A 243 -1.88 -0.67 5.98
CA LEU A 243 -3.03 -0.56 5.08
C LEU A 243 -4.32 -0.27 5.84
N SER A 244 -4.59 -1.02 6.91
CA SER A 244 -5.81 -0.86 7.73
C SER A 244 -5.92 0.55 8.30
N THR A 245 -4.83 1.10 8.82
CA THR A 245 -4.78 2.47 9.31
C THR A 245 -4.86 3.49 8.18
N TRP A 246 -4.28 3.20 7.00
CA TRP A 246 -4.39 4.06 5.84
C TRP A 246 -5.86 4.22 5.42
N PHE A 247 -6.60 3.12 5.23
CA PHE A 247 -8.02 3.17 4.89
C PHE A 247 -8.85 3.87 5.95
N ARG A 248 -8.57 3.63 7.24
CA ARG A 248 -9.26 4.32 8.33
C ARG A 248 -9.08 5.85 8.22
N ASP A 249 -7.83 6.31 8.06
CA ASP A 249 -7.49 7.73 8.20
C ASP A 249 -7.79 8.54 6.94
N TYR A 250 -7.63 7.94 5.75
CA TYR A 250 -7.78 8.65 4.48
C TYR A 250 -9.09 8.37 3.75
N LEU A 251 -9.79 7.31 4.09
CA LEU A 251 -11.06 6.96 3.44
C LEU A 251 -12.23 6.95 4.43
N TYR A 252 -12.17 6.09 5.46
CA TYR A 252 -13.30 5.86 6.34
C TYR A 252 -13.69 7.09 7.18
N ILE A 253 -12.73 7.70 7.87
CA ILE A 253 -12.97 8.90 8.69
C ILE A 253 -13.47 10.09 7.83
N PRO A 254 -12.84 10.44 6.68
CA PRO A 254 -13.31 11.52 5.81
C PRO A 254 -14.73 11.30 5.26
N LEU A 255 -15.11 10.05 4.97
CA LEU A 255 -16.48 9.73 4.51
C LEU A 255 -17.53 9.81 5.62
N GLY A 256 -17.11 10.02 6.86
CA GLY A 256 -17.98 10.25 8.02
C GLY A 256 -17.89 9.20 9.11
N GLY A 257 -17.17 8.10 8.90
CA GLY A 257 -16.96 7.06 9.91
C GLY A 257 -18.26 6.61 10.60
N ASN A 258 -18.20 6.39 11.91
CA ASN A 258 -19.36 6.00 12.73
C ASN A 258 -20.36 7.14 13.03
N ARG A 259 -20.06 8.41 12.61
CA ARG A 259 -20.84 9.58 13.04
C ARG A 259 -22.13 9.80 12.23
N LYS A 260 -22.29 9.16 11.08
CA LYS A 260 -23.39 9.41 10.13
C LYS A 260 -24.48 8.32 10.08
N GLY A 261 -24.71 7.64 11.21
CA GLY A 261 -25.80 6.66 11.39
C GLY A 261 -25.45 5.22 10.98
N LYS A 262 -26.36 4.28 11.35
CA LYS A 262 -26.12 2.83 11.16
C LYS A 262 -25.95 2.42 9.69
N VAL A 263 -26.71 3.05 8.77
CA VAL A 263 -26.70 2.69 7.33
C VAL A 263 -25.36 3.04 6.64
N ARG A 264 -24.65 4.06 7.12
CA ARG A 264 -23.33 4.46 6.55
C ARG A 264 -22.13 3.81 7.26
N LYS A 265 -22.37 3.05 8.31
CA LYS A 265 -21.33 2.32 9.05
C LYS A 265 -20.86 1.08 8.29
N TRP A 266 -21.70 0.55 7.43
CA TRP A 266 -21.51 -0.62 6.56
C TRP A 266 -21.36 -0.17 5.12
#